data_f53c591450536c593f8b9172eea2ccb7
#
_entry.id   f53c591450536c593f8b9172eea2ccb7
#
_cell.length_a   1.000
_cell.length_b   1.000
_cell.length_c   1.000
_cell.angle_alpha   90.00
_cell.angle_beta   90.00
_cell.angle_gamma   90.00
#
_symmetry.space_group_name_H-M   'P 1'
#
loop_
_entity.id
_entity.type
_entity.pdbx_description
1 polymer ?
#
loop_
_entity_poly.entity_id
_entity_poly.type
_entity_poly.pdbx_seq_one_letter_code
_entity_poly.pdbx_strand_id
1 'polypeptide(L)'
;LHKFVSTKTKPTAPISLQCQTKHVEKADELPYSFEIQPFDAALLAYWAHYGIYEETLRRFRVRALKSYSSQTREGKQFEIRATPTEPIFAYIGNGYIKIYRPNSPKMRFLYGGQMPNPYSFGMEQIPSKGDILFITGGEKDVLSLSAHHFHAICFNSETAQIPENIIESLQLRFRHIILLYDTDE
;
A
#
# COMPACT_ATOMS: atom_id res chain seq x y z
N LEU A 1 -31.58 -66.77 -6.26
CA LEU A 1 -31.99 -66.11 -5.02
C LEU A 1 -30.81 -65.28 -4.50
N HIS A 2 -30.76 -64.00 -4.86
CA HIS A 2 -29.80 -63.03 -4.31
C HIS A 2 -30.45 -62.29 -3.13
N LYS A 3 -29.86 -62.46 -1.94
CA LYS A 3 -30.23 -61.69 -0.74
C LYS A 3 -29.59 -60.30 -0.82
N PHE A 4 -30.41 -59.25 -0.88
CA PHE A 4 -29.99 -57.86 -0.64
C PHE A 4 -29.77 -57.64 0.85
N VAL A 5 -28.56 -57.24 1.26
CA VAL A 5 -28.24 -56.78 2.61
C VAL A 5 -28.35 -55.27 2.60
N SER A 6 -29.37 -54.73 3.27
CA SER A 6 -29.56 -53.31 3.47
C SER A 6 -28.72 -52.85 4.66
N THR A 7 -27.65 -52.08 4.40
CA THR A 7 -26.89 -51.36 5.44
C THR A 7 -27.54 -50.00 5.72
N LYS A 8 -28.16 -49.89 6.90
CA LYS A 8 -28.62 -48.58 7.41
C LYS A 8 -27.42 -47.72 7.79
N THR A 9 -27.15 -46.66 7.04
CA THR A 9 -26.24 -45.57 7.43
C THR A 9 -26.90 -44.69 8.47
N LYS A 10 -26.25 -44.53 9.64
CA LYS A 10 -26.64 -43.56 10.67
C LYS A 10 -26.44 -42.15 10.14
N PRO A 11 -27.35 -41.19 10.42
CA PRO A 11 -27.14 -39.80 10.07
C PRO A 11 -26.00 -39.20 10.92
N THR A 12 -25.00 -38.70 10.22
CA THR A 12 -23.91 -37.95 10.82
C THR A 12 -24.44 -36.57 11.26
N ALA A 13 -24.23 -36.24 12.52
CA ALA A 13 -24.61 -34.94 13.09
C ALA A 13 -23.90 -33.78 12.35
N PRO A 14 -24.53 -32.62 12.20
CA PRO A 14 -23.91 -31.47 11.52
C PRO A 14 -22.69 -30.99 12.32
N ILE A 15 -21.54 -30.91 11.64
CA ILE A 15 -20.33 -30.31 12.19
C ILE A 15 -20.60 -28.80 12.34
N SER A 16 -20.79 -28.35 13.57
CA SER A 16 -20.84 -26.94 13.92
C SER A 16 -19.44 -26.34 13.72
N LEU A 17 -19.22 -25.66 12.59
CA LEU A 17 -18.10 -24.77 12.39
C LEU A 17 -18.30 -23.54 13.31
N GLN A 18 -17.80 -23.64 14.53
CA GLN A 18 -17.61 -22.47 15.35
C GLN A 18 -16.52 -21.61 14.71
N CYS A 19 -16.95 -20.58 13.98
CA CYS A 19 -16.11 -19.48 13.55
C CYS A 19 -15.56 -18.81 14.82
N GLN A 20 -14.36 -19.17 15.25
CA GLN A 20 -13.63 -18.43 16.25
C GLN A 20 -13.22 -17.11 15.61
N THR A 21 -14.03 -16.08 15.79
CA THR A 21 -13.60 -14.69 15.57
C THR A 21 -12.46 -14.43 16.54
N LYS A 22 -11.21 -14.56 16.06
CA LYS A 22 -10.07 -13.93 16.74
C LYS A 22 -10.42 -12.46 16.84
N HIS A 23 -10.63 -11.95 18.05
CA HIS A 23 -10.56 -10.54 18.34
C HIS A 23 -9.18 -10.06 17.90
N VAL A 24 -9.11 -9.46 16.71
CA VAL A 24 -7.99 -8.61 16.34
C VAL A 24 -8.15 -7.40 17.24
N GLU A 25 -7.29 -7.27 18.25
CA GLU A 25 -7.15 -6.02 18.99
C GLU A 25 -6.99 -4.92 17.93
N LYS A 26 -7.94 -3.97 17.91
CA LYS A 26 -7.81 -2.78 17.09
C LYS A 26 -6.51 -2.13 17.51
N ALA A 27 -5.52 -2.13 16.63
CA ALA A 27 -4.35 -1.30 16.79
C ALA A 27 -4.87 0.12 17.06
N ASP A 28 -4.46 0.72 18.18
CA ASP A 28 -4.87 2.06 18.56
C ASP A 28 -4.59 3.00 17.38
N GLU A 29 -5.65 3.50 16.74
CA GLU A 29 -5.53 4.46 15.65
C GLU A 29 -4.92 5.73 16.24
N LEU A 30 -3.67 6.02 15.90
CA LEU A 30 -3.05 7.28 16.30
C LEU A 30 -3.76 8.42 15.57
N PRO A 31 -4.35 9.38 16.29
CA PRO A 31 -5.02 10.51 15.68
C PRO A 31 -4.03 11.29 14.84
N TYR A 32 -4.47 11.70 13.66
CA TYR A 32 -3.68 12.52 12.77
C TYR A 32 -4.53 13.58 12.07
N SER A 33 -3.89 14.66 11.67
CA SER A 33 -4.47 15.67 10.80
C SER A 33 -3.43 16.20 9.83
N PHE A 34 -3.87 16.75 8.72
CA PHE A 34 -2.97 17.32 7.71
C PHE A 34 -3.64 18.46 6.94
N GLU A 35 -2.82 19.38 6.44
CA GLU A 35 -3.23 20.47 5.57
C GLU A 35 -2.61 20.27 4.18
N ILE A 36 -3.46 20.15 3.15
CA ILE A 36 -3.02 20.02 1.76
C ILE A 36 -2.63 21.39 1.23
N GLN A 37 -1.60 21.46 0.39
CA GLN A 37 -1.28 22.61 -0.45
C GLN A 37 -1.29 22.19 -1.93
N PRO A 38 -1.53 23.14 -2.84
CA PRO A 38 -1.35 22.92 -4.28
C PRO A 38 0.09 22.54 -4.60
N PHE A 39 0.28 21.76 -5.66
CA PHE A 39 1.60 21.57 -6.24
C PHE A 39 2.02 22.87 -6.94
N ASP A 40 3.02 23.55 -6.42
CA ASP A 40 3.70 24.65 -7.11
C ASP A 40 4.78 24.15 -8.09
N ALA A 41 5.41 25.06 -8.81
CA ALA A 41 6.43 24.70 -9.79
C ALA A 41 7.64 23.97 -9.19
N ALA A 42 8.04 24.30 -7.96
CA ALA A 42 9.18 23.67 -7.29
C ALA A 42 8.85 22.23 -6.87
N LEU A 43 7.65 22.02 -6.32
CA LEU A 43 7.16 20.70 -5.94
C LEU A 43 6.95 19.79 -7.16
N LEU A 44 6.44 20.33 -8.27
CA LEU A 44 6.32 19.58 -9.52
C LEU A 44 7.69 19.28 -10.12
N ALA A 45 8.67 20.20 -10.07
CA ALA A 45 10.02 19.98 -10.54
C ALA A 45 10.72 18.84 -9.78
N TYR A 46 10.47 18.71 -8.46
CA TYR A 46 10.97 17.58 -7.68
C TYR A 46 10.52 16.23 -8.28
N TRP A 47 9.24 16.10 -8.60
CA TRP A 47 8.69 14.86 -9.17
C TRP A 47 9.10 14.65 -10.63
N ALA A 48 9.16 15.74 -11.41
CA ALA A 48 9.58 15.70 -12.82
C ALA A 48 11.02 15.20 -12.99
N HIS A 49 11.90 15.38 -11.99
CA HIS A 49 13.24 14.81 -11.97
C HIS A 49 13.23 13.26 -12.07
N TYR A 50 12.16 12.62 -11.60
CA TYR A 50 11.95 11.17 -11.69
C TYR A 50 11.03 10.76 -12.86
N GLY A 51 10.73 11.67 -13.79
CA GLY A 51 9.77 11.42 -14.86
C GLY A 51 8.30 11.33 -14.41
N ILE A 52 8.00 11.84 -13.23
CA ILE A 52 6.66 11.77 -12.62
C ILE A 52 5.98 13.14 -12.77
N TYR A 53 4.83 13.17 -13.44
CA TYR A 53 4.06 14.40 -13.71
C TYR A 53 2.78 14.46 -12.88
N GLU A 54 2.16 15.63 -12.84
CA GLU A 54 0.99 15.92 -12.00
C GLU A 54 -0.17 14.94 -12.22
N GLU A 55 -0.39 14.51 -13.45
CA GLU A 55 -1.43 13.53 -13.77
C GLU A 55 -1.23 12.20 -13.03
N THR A 56 0.02 11.71 -13.01
CA THR A 56 0.39 10.49 -12.28
C THR A 56 0.20 10.69 -10.77
N LEU A 57 0.65 11.81 -10.22
CA LEU A 57 0.47 12.13 -8.81
C LEU A 57 -1.01 12.13 -8.41
N ARG A 58 -1.86 12.77 -9.23
CA ARG A 58 -3.30 12.82 -9.02
C ARG A 58 -3.94 11.43 -9.08
N ARG A 59 -3.58 10.62 -10.08
CA ARG A 59 -4.09 9.25 -10.28
C ARG A 59 -3.78 8.34 -9.09
N PHE A 60 -2.61 8.49 -8.49
CA PHE A 60 -2.17 7.73 -7.33
C PHE A 60 -2.48 8.39 -5.99
N ARG A 61 -3.32 9.44 -5.98
CA ARG A 61 -3.73 10.19 -4.78
C ARG A 61 -2.56 10.75 -3.98
N VAL A 62 -1.46 11.08 -4.66
CA VAL A 62 -0.34 11.80 -4.03
C VAL A 62 -0.73 13.26 -3.85
N ARG A 63 -0.39 13.83 -2.68
CA ARG A 63 -0.66 15.23 -2.34
C ARG A 63 0.60 15.87 -1.78
N ALA A 64 0.74 17.18 -2.01
CA ALA A 64 1.67 18.01 -1.27
C ALA A 64 0.99 18.49 0.00
N LEU A 65 1.68 18.45 1.12
CA LEU A 65 1.17 18.90 2.41
C LEU A 65 1.89 20.16 2.88
N LYS A 66 1.12 21.09 3.46
CA LYS A 66 1.64 22.23 4.19
C LYS A 66 2.05 21.83 5.60
N SER A 67 1.26 20.95 6.24
CA SER A 67 1.55 20.43 7.57
C SER A 67 0.97 19.01 7.77
N TYR A 68 1.55 18.29 8.73
CA TYR A 68 1.05 17.03 9.25
C TYR A 68 1.24 16.99 10.75
N SER A 69 0.20 16.63 11.48
CA SER A 69 0.20 16.50 12.94
C SER A 69 -0.27 15.11 13.34
N SER A 70 0.35 14.57 14.37
CA SER A 70 0.00 13.29 14.97
C SER A 70 0.51 13.23 16.40
N GLN A 71 0.45 12.05 17.02
CA GLN A 71 1.03 11.80 18.32
C GLN A 71 1.95 10.57 18.29
N THR A 72 2.94 10.55 19.17
CA THR A 72 3.77 9.36 19.40
C THR A 72 2.97 8.30 20.14
N ARG A 73 3.50 7.06 20.19
CA ARG A 73 2.89 5.99 20.99
C ARG A 73 2.78 6.33 22.48
N GLU A 74 3.63 7.25 22.97
CA GLU A 74 3.61 7.76 24.35
C GLU A 74 2.62 8.92 24.54
N GLY A 75 1.81 9.26 23.51
CA GLY A 75 0.81 10.31 23.56
C GLY A 75 1.34 11.73 23.34
N LYS A 76 2.65 11.92 23.06
CA LYS A 76 3.22 13.23 22.78
C LYS A 76 2.80 13.70 21.40
N GLN A 77 2.10 14.83 21.32
CA GLN A 77 1.74 15.47 20.07
C GLN A 77 2.95 16.07 19.37
N PHE A 78 2.98 16.00 18.05
CA PHE A 78 3.95 16.66 17.20
C PHE A 78 3.30 17.19 15.93
N GLU A 79 3.90 18.23 15.38
CA GLU A 79 3.55 18.77 14.08
C GLU A 79 4.82 18.96 13.25
N ILE A 80 4.73 18.64 11.98
CA ILE A 80 5.75 18.95 10.98
C ILE A 80 5.14 19.90 9.94
N ARG A 81 5.93 20.87 9.49
CA ARG A 81 5.54 21.84 8.46
C ARG A 81 6.48 21.76 7.29
N ALA A 82 5.92 21.81 6.08
CA ALA A 82 6.73 21.90 4.88
C ALA A 82 7.47 23.24 4.83
N THR A 83 8.67 23.18 4.29
CA THR A 83 9.49 24.36 3.95
C THR A 83 9.94 24.22 2.50
N PRO A 84 10.47 25.28 1.87
CA PRO A 84 11.00 25.20 0.51
C PRO A 84 12.10 24.13 0.36
N THR A 85 12.88 23.87 1.42
CA THR A 85 13.97 22.88 1.42
C THR A 85 13.55 21.50 1.94
N GLU A 86 12.45 21.42 2.66
CA GLU A 86 11.91 20.17 3.22
C GLU A 86 10.43 20.00 2.83
N PRO A 87 10.14 19.61 1.58
CA PRO A 87 8.77 19.37 1.17
C PRO A 87 8.20 18.13 1.86
N ILE A 88 6.88 18.13 2.02
CA ILE A 88 6.13 17.00 2.57
C ILE A 88 5.15 16.52 1.51
N PHE A 89 5.22 15.24 1.20
CA PHE A 89 4.27 14.57 0.33
C PHE A 89 3.50 13.50 1.10
N ALA A 90 2.32 13.14 0.61
CA ALA A 90 1.48 12.13 1.20
C ALA A 90 0.93 11.17 0.15
N TYR A 91 1.01 9.88 0.42
CA TYR A 91 0.27 8.83 -0.26
C TYR A 91 -1.01 8.57 0.54
N ILE A 92 -2.16 8.95 -0.02
CA ILE A 92 -3.44 8.89 0.68
C ILE A 92 -4.19 7.62 0.27
N GLY A 93 -4.42 6.75 1.25
CA GLY A 93 -5.22 5.54 1.09
C GLY A 93 -6.58 5.65 1.77
N ASN A 94 -7.34 4.57 1.79
CA ASN A 94 -8.61 4.49 2.47
C ASN A 94 -8.40 4.27 3.97
N GLY A 95 -8.64 5.31 4.78
CA GLY A 95 -8.46 5.27 6.24
C GLY A 95 -7.02 5.38 6.73
N TYR A 96 -6.05 5.65 5.84
CA TYR A 96 -4.65 5.84 6.22
C TYR A 96 -3.94 6.88 5.37
N ILE A 97 -2.80 7.34 5.86
CA ILE A 97 -1.87 8.21 5.15
C ILE A 97 -0.43 7.77 5.41
N LYS A 98 0.37 7.70 4.34
CA LYS A 98 1.83 7.54 4.43
C LYS A 98 2.48 8.86 4.02
N ILE A 99 3.21 9.46 4.92
CA ILE A 99 3.93 10.72 4.71
C ILE A 99 5.32 10.41 4.16
N TYR A 100 5.73 11.16 3.15
CA TYR A 100 7.05 11.09 2.55
C TYR A 100 7.76 12.45 2.65
N ARG A 101 8.93 12.46 3.28
CA ARG A 101 9.78 13.63 3.48
C ARG A 101 11.14 13.36 2.82
N PRO A 102 11.30 13.65 1.52
CA PRO A 102 12.48 13.24 0.76
C PRO A 102 13.81 13.73 1.33
N ASN A 103 13.82 14.95 1.83
CA ASN A 103 15.03 15.63 2.30
C ASN A 103 15.26 15.51 3.81
N SER A 104 14.38 14.81 4.53
CA SER A 104 14.55 14.61 5.96
C SER A 104 15.56 13.51 6.25
N PRO A 105 16.64 13.78 7.02
CA PRO A 105 17.63 12.77 7.37
C PRO A 105 17.11 11.75 8.38
N LYS A 106 16.09 12.12 9.15
CA LYS A 106 15.42 11.27 10.14
C LYS A 106 13.92 11.26 9.87
N MET A 107 13.29 10.11 10.09
CA MET A 107 11.85 9.94 9.89
C MET A 107 11.40 10.37 8.48
N ARG A 108 12.03 9.79 7.47
CA ARG A 108 11.71 10.02 6.05
C ARG A 108 10.27 9.62 5.74
N PHE A 109 9.76 8.61 6.44
CA PHE A 109 8.38 8.15 6.37
C PHE A 109 7.70 8.25 7.73
N LEU A 110 6.44 8.70 7.71
CA LEU A 110 5.54 8.68 8.87
C LEU A 110 4.22 8.08 8.41
N TYR A 111 3.44 7.59 9.36
CA TYR A 111 2.19 6.91 9.09
C TYR A 111 1.09 7.45 10.00
N GLY A 112 -0.13 7.52 9.47
CA GLY A 112 -1.32 7.90 10.22
C GLY A 112 -2.52 7.05 9.82
N GLY A 113 -3.44 6.84 10.75
CA GLY A 113 -4.59 5.98 10.55
C GLY A 113 -4.25 4.49 10.56
N GLN A 114 -5.16 3.69 10.03
CA GLN A 114 -5.03 2.23 10.02
C GLN A 114 -4.37 1.74 8.74
N MET A 115 -3.05 1.53 8.79
CA MET A 115 -2.32 0.97 7.67
C MET A 115 -2.79 -0.45 7.34
N PRO A 116 -3.06 -0.76 6.07
CA PRO A 116 -3.43 -2.12 5.68
C PRO A 116 -2.27 -3.11 5.89
N ASN A 117 -2.61 -4.35 6.19
CA ASN A 117 -1.63 -5.43 6.29
C ASN A 117 -2.07 -6.62 5.40
N PRO A 118 -1.35 -6.90 4.31
CA PRO A 118 -0.15 -6.18 3.85
C PRO A 118 -0.48 -4.80 3.27
N TYR A 119 0.43 -3.85 3.48
CA TYR A 119 0.41 -2.61 2.74
C TYR A 119 0.79 -2.87 1.28
N SER A 120 0.05 -2.27 0.37
CA SER A 120 0.39 -2.26 -1.06
C SER A 120 0.04 -0.92 -1.68
N PHE A 121 0.85 -0.47 -2.62
CA PHE A 121 0.63 0.76 -3.37
C PHE A 121 0.57 0.45 -4.86
N GLY A 122 -0.34 1.07 -5.58
CA GLY A 122 -0.54 0.85 -7.01
C GLY A 122 -1.56 -0.24 -7.37
N MET A 123 -2.05 -1.04 -6.43
CA MET A 123 -2.98 -2.14 -6.70
C MET A 123 -4.32 -1.69 -7.30
N GLU A 124 -4.81 -0.51 -6.93
CA GLU A 124 -6.05 0.07 -7.48
C GLU A 124 -5.87 0.62 -8.90
N GLN A 125 -4.64 0.90 -9.32
CA GLN A 125 -4.30 1.53 -10.59
C GLN A 125 -3.96 0.54 -11.70
N ILE A 126 -3.71 -0.74 -11.37
CA ILE A 126 -3.40 -1.78 -12.36
C ILE A 126 -4.69 -2.36 -12.96
N PRO A 127 -4.69 -2.71 -14.26
CA PRO A 127 -5.86 -3.27 -14.95
C PRO A 127 -6.18 -4.68 -14.44
N SER A 128 -7.37 -5.16 -14.76
CA SER A 128 -7.79 -6.53 -14.43
C SER A 128 -7.01 -7.61 -15.20
N LYS A 129 -6.43 -7.27 -16.35
CA LYS A 129 -5.53 -8.13 -17.15
C LYS A 129 -4.43 -7.29 -17.78
N GLY A 130 -3.23 -7.85 -17.88
CA GLY A 130 -2.08 -7.22 -18.51
C GLY A 130 -1.03 -8.25 -18.91
N ASP A 131 0.00 -7.78 -19.62
CA ASP A 131 1.11 -8.63 -20.05
C ASP A 131 2.20 -8.67 -18.96
N ILE A 132 2.68 -7.53 -18.53
CA ILE A 132 3.76 -7.39 -17.56
C ILE A 132 3.32 -6.55 -16.37
N LEU A 133 3.64 -7.04 -15.16
CA LEU A 133 3.55 -6.31 -13.90
C LEU A 133 4.92 -6.23 -13.25
N PHE A 134 5.33 -5.04 -12.85
CA PHE A 134 6.52 -4.83 -12.02
C PHE A 134 6.14 -4.76 -10.54
N ILE A 135 6.92 -5.44 -9.70
CA ILE A 135 6.89 -5.26 -8.24
C ILE A 135 8.19 -4.59 -7.85
N THR A 136 8.09 -3.38 -7.28
CA THR A 136 9.25 -2.50 -6.99
C THR A 136 9.46 -2.33 -5.49
N GLY A 137 10.59 -1.72 -5.13
CA GLY A 137 10.97 -1.45 -3.75
C GLY A 137 10.18 -0.31 -3.09
N GLY A 138 9.62 0.64 -3.87
CA GLY A 138 8.98 1.82 -3.29
C GLY A 138 7.94 2.51 -4.16
N GLU A 139 7.16 3.39 -3.53
CA GLU A 139 6.07 4.13 -4.18
C GLU A 139 6.58 5.03 -5.32
N LYS A 140 7.77 5.60 -5.17
CA LYS A 140 8.36 6.48 -6.19
C LYS A 140 8.63 5.72 -7.48
N ASP A 141 9.11 4.49 -7.39
CA ASP A 141 9.39 3.65 -8.56
C ASP A 141 8.10 3.23 -9.26
N VAL A 142 7.06 2.90 -8.48
CA VAL A 142 5.70 2.66 -9.01
C VAL A 142 5.20 3.87 -9.79
N LEU A 143 5.35 5.07 -9.24
CA LEU A 143 4.93 6.31 -9.91
C LEU A 143 5.72 6.56 -11.20
N SER A 144 7.05 6.38 -11.17
CA SER A 144 7.91 6.55 -12.33
C SER A 144 7.56 5.57 -13.45
N LEU A 145 7.46 4.28 -13.14
CA LEU A 145 7.06 3.25 -14.11
C LEU A 145 5.67 3.54 -14.68
N SER A 146 4.73 3.93 -13.81
CA SER A 146 3.37 4.25 -14.24
C SER A 146 3.27 5.48 -15.13
N ALA A 147 4.12 6.50 -14.91
CA ALA A 147 4.23 7.66 -15.79
C ALA A 147 4.72 7.28 -17.20
N HIS A 148 5.47 6.18 -17.32
CA HIS A 148 5.91 5.59 -18.57
C HIS A 148 5.01 4.44 -19.08
N HIS A 149 3.76 4.39 -18.61
CA HIS A 149 2.74 3.43 -19.02
C HIS A 149 3.02 1.96 -18.66
N PHE A 150 3.94 1.69 -17.75
CA PHE A 150 4.12 0.37 -17.17
C PHE A 150 3.18 0.13 -15.99
N HIS A 151 2.76 -1.11 -15.80
CA HIS A 151 2.01 -1.51 -14.61
C HIS A 151 2.98 -1.86 -13.50
N ALA A 152 2.86 -1.19 -12.38
CA ALA A 152 3.73 -1.41 -11.24
C ALA A 152 2.98 -1.31 -9.93
N ILE A 153 3.45 -2.07 -8.94
CA ILE A 153 3.00 -2.03 -7.55
C ILE A 153 4.22 -2.11 -6.63
N CYS A 154 4.06 -1.72 -5.38
CA CYS A 154 5.04 -2.07 -4.34
C CYS A 154 4.33 -2.47 -3.04
N PHE A 155 5.09 -3.10 -2.16
CA PHE A 155 4.72 -3.40 -0.79
C PHE A 155 5.50 -2.50 0.18
N ASN A 156 5.39 -2.74 1.48
CA ASN A 156 5.97 -1.85 2.49
C ASN A 156 7.51 -1.81 2.48
N SER A 157 8.15 -2.87 2.03
CA SER A 157 9.61 -2.98 1.83
C SER A 157 9.91 -4.11 0.86
N GLU A 158 11.13 -4.15 0.32
CA GLU A 158 11.62 -5.23 -0.55
C GLU A 158 11.70 -6.58 0.18
N THR A 159 11.91 -6.54 1.49
CA THR A 159 11.93 -7.74 2.35
C THR A 159 10.56 -8.14 2.89
N ALA A 160 9.49 -7.40 2.53
CA ALA A 160 8.13 -7.75 2.95
C ALA A 160 7.70 -9.07 2.33
N GLN A 161 7.23 -9.99 3.16
CA GLN A 161 6.63 -11.21 2.65
C GLN A 161 5.30 -10.89 1.96
N ILE A 162 5.22 -11.21 0.67
CA ILE A 162 3.99 -11.06 -0.12
C ILE A 162 3.11 -12.29 0.15
N PRO A 163 1.87 -12.13 0.62
CA PRO A 163 0.96 -13.25 0.83
C PRO A 163 0.71 -14.04 -0.45
N GLU A 164 0.68 -15.37 -0.35
CA GLU A 164 0.55 -16.28 -1.49
C GLU A 164 -0.73 -16.00 -2.30
N ASN A 165 -1.85 -15.77 -1.63
CA ASN A 165 -3.12 -15.44 -2.28
C ASN A 165 -3.06 -14.16 -3.13
N ILE A 166 -2.20 -13.19 -2.77
CA ILE A 166 -1.98 -11.99 -3.60
C ILE A 166 -1.18 -12.37 -4.84
N ILE A 167 -0.11 -13.16 -4.69
CA ILE A 167 0.69 -13.63 -5.83
C ILE A 167 -0.19 -14.43 -6.80
N GLU A 168 -0.97 -15.37 -6.33
CA GLU A 168 -1.90 -16.16 -7.14
C GLU A 168 -2.89 -15.27 -7.90
N SER A 169 -3.48 -14.28 -7.21
CA SER A 169 -4.38 -13.31 -7.83
C SER A 169 -3.71 -12.50 -8.94
N LEU A 170 -2.45 -12.09 -8.74
CA LEU A 170 -1.68 -11.34 -9.73
C LEU A 170 -1.29 -12.22 -10.93
N GLN A 171 -0.95 -13.49 -10.71
CA GLN A 171 -0.65 -14.47 -11.76
C GLN A 171 -1.85 -14.76 -12.67
N LEU A 172 -3.08 -14.67 -12.14
CA LEU A 172 -4.30 -14.78 -12.94
C LEU A 172 -4.54 -13.54 -13.83
N ARG A 173 -3.94 -12.40 -13.48
CA ARG A 173 -4.12 -11.11 -14.15
C ARG A 173 -3.01 -10.77 -15.15
N PHE A 174 -1.78 -11.18 -14.86
CA PHE A 174 -0.59 -10.80 -15.63
C PHE A 174 0.17 -12.05 -16.09
N ARG A 175 0.62 -12.02 -17.36
CA ARG A 175 1.42 -13.11 -17.94
C ARG A 175 2.80 -13.20 -17.33
N HIS A 176 3.41 -12.05 -17.02
CA HIS A 176 4.74 -11.93 -16.44
C HIS A 176 4.70 -11.01 -15.22
N ILE A 177 5.31 -11.46 -14.13
CA ILE A 177 5.53 -10.65 -12.93
C ILE A 177 7.04 -10.52 -12.76
N ILE A 178 7.54 -9.29 -12.74
CA ILE A 178 8.96 -8.97 -12.65
C ILE A 178 9.22 -8.28 -11.32
N LEU A 179 10.14 -8.83 -10.52
CA LEU A 179 10.66 -8.16 -9.33
C LEU A 179 11.76 -7.20 -9.77
N LEU A 180 11.58 -5.92 -9.45
CA LEU A 180 12.53 -4.85 -9.76
C LEU A 180 12.92 -4.19 -8.43
N TYR A 181 13.90 -4.77 -7.76
CA TYR A 181 14.44 -4.31 -6.49
C TYR A 181 15.85 -3.76 -6.67
N ASP A 182 16.26 -2.88 -5.77
CA ASP A 182 17.64 -2.40 -5.74
C ASP A 182 18.58 -3.58 -5.42
N THR A 183 19.69 -3.65 -6.12
CA THR A 183 20.78 -4.56 -5.77
C THR A 183 21.74 -3.78 -4.89
N ASP A 184 21.61 -3.93 -3.58
CA ASP A 184 22.58 -3.38 -2.64
C ASP A 184 23.91 -4.13 -2.83
N GLU A 185 24.96 -3.39 -3.23
CA GLU A 185 26.34 -3.86 -3.23
C GLU A 185 26.97 -3.71 -1.83
#